data_772ccc9230cf7df01ce9360d003f6fcb
#
_entry.id   772ccc9230cf7df01ce9360d003f6fcb
#
_cell.length_a   1.000
_cell.length_b   1.000
_cell.length_c   1.000
_cell.angle_alpha   90.00
_cell.angle_beta   90.00
_cell.angle_gamma   90.00
#
_symmetry.space_group_name_H-M   'P 1'
#
loop_
_entity.id
_entity.type
_entity.pdbx_description
1 polymer ?
#
loop_
_entity_poly.entity_id
_entity_poly.type
_entity_poly.pdbx_seq_one_letter_code
_entity_poly.pdbx_strand_id
1 'polypeptide(L)'
;MISELNQTKQLFFLIGMPRSGNTLFASIMNQNPELVVTANSITLEIMKDLFLLKQTETFQNYPDYQSLDNVLDCIYDVFYQDWPQKYIIDRGPVMTKENFALMQKHFKCSFRCIVLVRDLMDVLASFIKWFEQEPTAYPNKYGHNIEEKLVALMKDDGAIAKELKAIQNSFNYKDLCCYVKYDDLVSNTEQCINDVYKFLNIPSFQHKFFDLDQININGLGYNDGITGKNMHTIRHEIKKEYNPYIEKIPQRIKDKYGHIKF
;
A
#
# COMPACT_ATOMS: atom_id res chain seq x y z
N MET A 1 -17.43 -3.14 28.28
CA MET A 1 -17.82 -4.09 27.23
C MET A 1 -17.06 -3.91 25.90
N ILE A 2 -16.58 -2.69 25.52
CA ILE A 2 -15.74 -2.48 24.33
C ILE A 2 -14.28 -2.92 24.56
N SER A 3 -13.80 -2.89 25.81
CA SER A 3 -12.38 -3.17 26.14
C SER A 3 -11.99 -4.65 26.15
N GLU A 4 -12.91 -5.59 26.17
CA GLU A 4 -12.61 -7.04 26.18
C GLU A 4 -12.62 -7.69 24.78
N LEU A 5 -13.18 -6.99 23.78
CA LEU A 5 -13.20 -7.47 22.38
C LEU A 5 -11.89 -7.23 21.61
N ASN A 6 -11.00 -6.35 22.12
CA ASN A 6 -9.84 -5.84 21.38
C ASN A 6 -8.51 -6.57 21.58
N GLN A 7 -8.45 -7.66 22.35
CA GLN A 7 -7.18 -8.38 22.57
C GLN A 7 -6.80 -9.40 21.50
N THR A 8 -7.60 -9.60 20.46
CA THR A 8 -7.38 -10.69 19.50
C THR A 8 -6.75 -10.31 18.17
N LYS A 9 -6.85 -9.05 17.73
CA LYS A 9 -6.33 -8.62 16.43
C LYS A 9 -5.00 -7.89 16.53
N GLN A 10 -4.09 -8.17 15.58
CA GLN A 10 -2.83 -7.44 15.45
C GLN A 10 -2.81 -6.74 14.10
N LEU A 11 -2.57 -5.42 14.15
CA LEU A 11 -2.54 -4.55 12.99
C LEU A 11 -1.09 -4.21 12.62
N PHE A 12 -0.80 -4.36 11.34
CA PHE A 12 0.46 -4.00 10.69
C PHE A 12 0.16 -3.16 9.47
N PHE A 13 1.19 -2.59 8.86
CA PHE A 13 1.03 -1.71 7.71
C PHE A 13 1.86 -2.17 6.52
N LEU A 14 1.39 -1.82 5.33
CA LEU A 14 2.10 -2.04 4.07
C LEU A 14 2.12 -0.74 3.27
N ILE A 15 3.30 -0.29 2.92
CA ILE A 15 3.51 0.79 1.95
C ILE A 15 4.24 0.26 0.73
N GLY A 16 3.97 0.82 -0.42
CA GLY A 16 4.65 0.46 -1.64
C GLY A 16 4.04 1.15 -2.85
N MET A 17 4.89 1.70 -3.72
CA MET A 17 4.41 2.33 -4.95
C MET A 17 3.49 1.36 -5.71
N PRO A 18 2.45 1.87 -6.39
CA PRO A 18 1.71 1.04 -7.33
C PRO A 18 2.69 0.37 -8.30
N ARG A 19 2.44 -0.88 -8.69
CA ARG A 19 3.31 -1.69 -9.56
C ARG A 19 4.62 -2.16 -8.92
N SER A 20 4.81 -2.03 -7.61
CA SER A 20 5.98 -2.56 -6.90
C SER A 20 5.80 -3.98 -6.35
N GLY A 21 4.78 -4.71 -6.78
CA GLY A 21 4.53 -6.08 -6.36
C GLY A 21 3.52 -6.23 -5.22
N ASN A 22 2.79 -5.15 -4.86
CA ASN A 22 1.78 -5.18 -3.79
C ASN A 22 0.77 -6.32 -3.97
N THR A 23 0.23 -6.50 -5.19
CA THR A 23 -0.76 -7.54 -5.48
C THR A 23 -0.15 -8.95 -5.34
N LEU A 24 1.07 -9.15 -5.82
CA LEU A 24 1.79 -10.42 -5.66
C LEU A 24 2.04 -10.74 -4.18
N PHE A 25 2.58 -9.79 -3.44
CA PHE A 25 2.82 -9.93 -2.01
C PHE A 25 1.52 -10.28 -1.26
N ALA A 26 0.45 -9.52 -1.51
CA ALA A 26 -0.85 -9.75 -0.88
C ALA A 26 -1.43 -11.12 -1.24
N SER A 27 -1.31 -11.58 -2.50
CA SER A 27 -1.80 -12.89 -2.90
C SER A 27 -1.06 -14.05 -2.22
N ILE A 28 0.25 -13.91 -2.02
CA ILE A 28 1.01 -14.89 -1.27
C ILE A 28 0.58 -14.89 0.20
N MET A 29 0.60 -13.74 0.85
CA MET A 29 0.29 -13.63 2.29
C MET A 29 -1.15 -14.04 2.62
N ASN A 30 -2.11 -13.73 1.74
CA ASN A 30 -3.53 -14.05 1.93
C ASN A 30 -3.86 -15.56 1.81
N GLN A 31 -2.88 -16.42 1.49
CA GLN A 31 -3.05 -17.87 1.62
C GLN A 31 -3.14 -18.31 3.09
N ASN A 32 -2.60 -17.51 4.02
CA ASN A 32 -2.72 -17.77 5.45
C ASN A 32 -4.13 -17.35 5.93
N PRO A 33 -4.99 -18.29 6.37
CA PRO A 33 -6.37 -17.97 6.76
C PRO A 33 -6.46 -17.06 8.00
N GLU A 34 -5.41 -16.99 8.83
CA GLU A 34 -5.36 -16.10 9.99
C GLU A 34 -4.87 -14.69 9.65
N LEU A 35 -4.40 -14.45 8.41
CA LEU A 35 -3.80 -13.20 8.00
C LEU A 35 -4.52 -12.62 6.78
N VAL A 36 -4.61 -11.30 6.72
CA VAL A 36 -5.06 -10.58 5.54
C VAL A 36 -4.17 -9.37 5.24
N VAL A 37 -3.80 -9.23 3.98
CA VAL A 37 -3.24 -7.99 3.42
C VAL A 37 -4.34 -7.32 2.63
N THR A 38 -4.73 -6.10 3.02
CA THR A 38 -5.81 -5.38 2.35
C THR A 38 -5.40 -4.97 0.93
N ALA A 39 -6.37 -4.94 0.04
CA ALA A 39 -6.13 -4.53 -1.35
C ALA A 39 -5.82 -3.03 -1.45
N ASN A 40 -6.78 -2.22 -1.04
CA ASN A 40 -6.67 -0.78 -0.82
C ASN A 40 -7.52 -0.46 0.40
N SER A 41 -6.91 -0.01 1.48
CA SER A 41 -7.65 0.42 2.65
C SER A 41 -8.02 1.89 2.56
N ILE A 42 -9.21 2.22 3.04
CA ILE A 42 -9.66 3.61 3.22
C ILE A 42 -9.54 4.08 4.68
N THR A 43 -9.01 3.23 5.57
CA THR A 43 -8.99 3.50 7.02
C THR A 43 -8.19 4.76 7.34
N LEU A 44 -7.03 4.91 6.67
CA LEU A 44 -6.20 6.10 6.82
C LEU A 44 -6.88 7.37 6.28
N GLU A 45 -7.59 7.27 5.15
CA GLU A 45 -8.37 8.39 4.59
C GLU A 45 -9.46 8.82 5.54
N ILE A 46 -10.23 7.88 6.11
CA ILE A 46 -11.25 8.17 7.13
C ILE A 46 -10.62 8.91 8.32
N MET A 47 -9.49 8.41 8.82
CA MET A 47 -8.77 9.03 9.93
C MET A 47 -8.35 10.47 9.61
N LYS A 48 -7.83 10.72 8.41
CA LYS A 48 -7.42 12.05 7.95
C LYS A 48 -8.61 13.01 7.82
N ASP A 49 -9.68 12.55 7.19
CA ASP A 49 -10.89 13.36 6.98
C ASP A 49 -11.51 13.75 8.32
N LEU A 50 -11.61 12.81 9.25
CA LEU A 50 -12.07 13.10 10.62
C LEU A 50 -11.14 14.07 11.35
N PHE A 51 -9.82 13.92 11.19
CA PHE A 51 -8.87 14.85 11.79
C PHE A 51 -9.01 16.27 11.20
N LEU A 52 -9.29 16.41 9.91
CA LEU A 52 -9.48 17.69 9.25
C LEU A 52 -10.76 18.41 9.72
N LEU A 53 -11.74 17.70 10.29
CA LEU A 53 -12.92 18.33 10.90
C LEU A 53 -12.53 19.34 11.99
N LYS A 54 -11.38 19.15 12.65
CA LYS A 54 -10.87 20.12 13.64
C LYS A 54 -10.65 21.52 13.08
N GLN A 55 -10.55 21.67 11.74
CA GLN A 55 -10.34 22.94 11.07
C GLN A 55 -11.65 23.58 10.58
N THR A 56 -12.77 22.89 10.68
CA THR A 56 -14.07 23.41 10.24
C THR A 56 -14.65 24.44 11.22
N GLU A 57 -15.39 25.40 10.69
CA GLU A 57 -16.09 26.43 11.52
C GLU A 57 -17.02 25.76 12.53
N THR A 58 -17.75 24.71 12.13
CA THR A 58 -18.65 23.96 13.02
C THR A 58 -17.92 23.42 14.23
N PHE A 59 -16.75 22.77 14.01
CA PHE A 59 -15.96 22.24 15.10
C PHE A 59 -15.35 23.34 15.95
N GLN A 60 -14.86 24.43 15.36
CA GLN A 60 -14.27 25.55 16.07
C GLN A 60 -15.30 26.31 16.91
N ASN A 61 -16.58 26.28 16.53
CA ASN A 61 -17.67 26.86 17.31
C ASN A 61 -17.97 26.07 18.60
N TYR A 62 -17.78 24.73 18.58
CA TYR A 62 -17.89 23.82 19.75
C TYR A 62 -16.78 22.78 19.71
N PRO A 63 -15.56 23.12 20.18
CA PRO A 63 -14.35 22.32 19.94
C PRO A 63 -14.18 21.19 20.96
N ASP A 64 -14.97 20.14 20.85
CA ASP A 64 -14.82 18.94 21.68
C ASP A 64 -13.69 18.05 21.14
N TYR A 65 -12.44 18.47 21.39
CA TYR A 65 -11.24 17.75 20.97
C TYR A 65 -11.16 16.34 21.56
N GLN A 66 -11.57 16.17 22.82
CA GLN A 66 -11.44 14.88 23.49
C GLN A 66 -12.34 13.81 22.84
N SER A 67 -13.60 14.15 22.57
CA SER A 67 -14.52 13.21 21.93
C SER A 67 -14.07 12.85 20.51
N LEU A 68 -13.58 13.83 19.73
CA LEU A 68 -13.07 13.55 18.40
C LEU A 68 -11.76 12.73 18.45
N ASP A 69 -10.85 13.00 19.39
CA ASP A 69 -9.64 12.21 19.56
C ASP A 69 -9.98 10.76 19.98
N ASN A 70 -10.99 10.54 20.81
CA ASN A 70 -11.46 9.18 21.14
C ASN A 70 -11.96 8.42 19.90
N VAL A 71 -12.66 9.09 18.97
CA VAL A 71 -13.09 8.49 17.70
C VAL A 71 -11.88 8.13 16.85
N LEU A 72 -10.91 9.06 16.72
CA LEU A 72 -9.68 8.82 15.97
C LEU A 72 -8.87 7.64 16.54
N ASP A 73 -8.81 7.51 17.85
CA ASP A 73 -8.10 6.41 18.53
C ASP A 73 -8.72 5.03 18.28
N CYS A 74 -10.01 4.96 17.93
CA CYS A 74 -10.76 3.72 17.73
C CYS A 74 -10.95 3.31 16.25
N ILE A 75 -10.57 4.13 15.29
CA ILE A 75 -10.91 3.92 13.86
C ILE A 75 -10.48 2.53 13.37
N TYR A 76 -9.22 2.15 13.58
CA TYR A 76 -8.70 0.87 13.13
C TYR A 76 -9.39 -0.31 13.80
N ASP A 77 -9.64 -0.22 15.10
CA ASP A 77 -10.28 -1.26 15.89
C ASP A 77 -11.72 -1.50 15.42
N VAL A 78 -12.48 -0.42 15.23
CA VAL A 78 -13.87 -0.49 14.77
C VAL A 78 -13.95 -0.94 13.32
N PHE A 79 -13.07 -0.44 12.45
CA PHE A 79 -13.09 -0.78 11.03
C PHE A 79 -12.89 -2.26 10.76
N TYR A 80 -12.00 -2.90 11.53
CA TYR A 80 -11.65 -4.31 11.36
C TYR A 80 -12.32 -5.25 12.38
N GLN A 81 -13.21 -4.77 13.25
CA GLN A 81 -13.77 -5.57 14.35
C GLN A 81 -14.40 -6.90 13.89
N ASP A 82 -15.14 -6.87 12.79
CA ASP A 82 -15.90 -8.03 12.27
C ASP A 82 -15.11 -8.87 11.25
N TRP A 83 -13.86 -8.51 10.95
CA TRP A 83 -13.04 -9.31 10.06
C TRP A 83 -12.59 -10.60 10.76
N PRO A 84 -12.65 -11.77 10.08
CA PRO A 84 -12.32 -13.05 10.73
C PRO A 84 -10.83 -13.22 11.03
N GLN A 85 -9.95 -12.50 10.30
CA GLN A 85 -8.50 -12.67 10.42
C GLN A 85 -7.97 -12.04 11.72
N LYS A 86 -6.99 -12.73 12.32
CA LYS A 86 -6.28 -12.27 13.51
C LYS A 86 -5.21 -11.23 13.20
N TYR A 87 -4.52 -11.40 12.07
CA TYR A 87 -3.44 -10.53 11.61
C TYR A 87 -3.90 -9.72 10.41
N ILE A 88 -3.85 -8.41 10.51
CA ILE A 88 -4.28 -7.50 9.44
C ILE A 88 -3.10 -6.63 9.03
N ILE A 89 -2.75 -6.66 7.76
CA ILE A 89 -1.76 -5.78 7.16
C ILE A 89 -2.52 -4.76 6.32
N ASP A 90 -2.70 -3.57 6.87
CA ASP A 90 -3.42 -2.47 6.23
C ASP A 90 -2.51 -1.77 5.23
N ARG A 91 -2.98 -1.66 3.98
CA ARG A 91 -2.23 -1.03 2.90
C ARG A 91 -2.64 0.42 2.70
N GLY A 92 -1.68 1.34 2.87
CA GLY A 92 -1.84 2.77 2.60
C GLY A 92 -0.57 3.54 2.94
N PRO A 93 -0.41 4.79 2.46
CA PRO A 93 0.81 5.59 2.64
C PRO A 93 0.96 6.14 4.07
N VAL A 94 0.90 5.25 5.06
CA VAL A 94 0.91 5.60 6.50
C VAL A 94 2.20 6.28 6.95
N MET A 95 3.29 6.11 6.20
CA MET A 95 4.61 6.62 6.55
C MET A 95 4.94 7.98 5.91
N THR A 96 4.02 8.70 5.23
CA THR A 96 4.29 10.11 4.93
C THR A 96 4.45 10.90 6.24
N LYS A 97 5.15 12.02 6.24
CA LYS A 97 5.38 12.79 7.48
C LYS A 97 4.09 13.11 8.22
N GLU A 98 3.09 13.57 7.48
CA GLU A 98 1.79 13.98 8.01
C GLU A 98 1.00 12.77 8.54
N ASN A 99 0.94 11.70 7.74
CA ASN A 99 0.20 10.49 8.11
C ASN A 99 0.85 9.79 9.30
N PHE A 100 2.19 9.71 9.31
CA PHE A 100 2.90 9.07 10.41
C PHE A 100 2.75 9.85 11.73
N ALA A 101 2.78 11.19 11.69
CA ALA A 101 2.48 12.00 12.87
C ALA A 101 1.06 11.76 13.41
N LEU A 102 0.08 11.61 12.51
CA LEU A 102 -1.29 11.26 12.87
C LEU A 102 -1.35 9.85 13.49
N MET A 103 -0.69 8.88 12.87
CA MET A 103 -0.58 7.51 13.40
C MET A 103 0.10 7.46 14.76
N GLN A 104 1.22 8.16 14.96
CA GLN A 104 1.89 8.22 16.25
C GLN A 104 1.00 8.77 17.37
N LYS A 105 0.11 9.70 17.05
CA LYS A 105 -0.81 10.29 18.02
C LYS A 105 -1.97 9.35 18.36
N HIS A 106 -2.57 8.71 17.38
CA HIS A 106 -3.87 8.03 17.52
C HIS A 106 -3.81 6.50 17.44
N PHE A 107 -2.76 5.92 16.84
CA PHE A 107 -2.59 4.47 16.82
C PHE A 107 -1.84 4.00 18.07
N LYS A 108 -2.55 3.34 18.97
CA LYS A 108 -2.05 2.98 20.32
C LYS A 108 -1.32 1.63 20.39
N CYS A 109 -1.25 0.90 19.27
CA CYS A 109 -0.59 -0.41 19.22
C CYS A 109 0.86 -0.31 18.75
N SER A 110 1.59 -1.43 18.83
CA SER A 110 2.93 -1.52 18.25
C SER A 110 2.90 -1.32 16.74
N PHE A 111 3.58 -0.30 16.26
CA PHE A 111 3.65 0.02 14.83
C PHE A 111 4.72 -0.82 14.14
N ARG A 112 4.35 -1.58 13.12
CA ARG A 112 5.26 -2.29 12.22
C ARG A 112 4.79 -2.13 10.80
N CYS A 113 5.71 -1.80 9.90
CA CYS A 113 5.41 -1.50 8.51
C CYS A 113 6.28 -2.32 7.55
N ILE A 114 5.65 -2.98 6.60
CA ILE A 114 6.32 -3.62 5.46
C ILE A 114 6.45 -2.56 4.36
N VAL A 115 7.64 -2.44 3.78
CA VAL A 115 7.96 -1.44 2.75
C VAL A 115 8.35 -2.16 1.48
N LEU A 116 7.43 -2.23 0.50
CA LEU A 116 7.74 -2.79 -0.81
C LEU A 116 8.46 -1.74 -1.67
N VAL A 117 9.68 -2.05 -2.05
CA VAL A 117 10.51 -1.16 -2.88
C VAL A 117 10.82 -1.78 -4.24
N ARG A 118 10.77 -0.95 -5.27
CA ARG A 118 11.11 -1.31 -6.65
C ARG A 118 11.78 -0.12 -7.33
N ASP A 119 12.69 -0.38 -8.27
CA ASP A 119 13.28 0.69 -9.07
C ASP A 119 12.18 1.56 -9.70
N LEU A 120 12.29 2.87 -9.56
CA LEU A 120 11.26 3.81 -10.01
C LEU A 120 11.08 3.76 -11.53
N MET A 121 12.16 3.54 -12.29
CA MET A 121 12.06 3.43 -13.74
C MET A 121 11.27 2.18 -14.15
N ASP A 122 11.43 1.06 -13.43
CA ASP A 122 10.63 -0.15 -13.66
C ASP A 122 9.14 0.08 -13.34
N VAL A 123 8.85 0.85 -12.29
CA VAL A 123 7.47 1.24 -11.94
C VAL A 123 6.86 2.08 -13.05
N LEU A 124 7.56 3.13 -13.52
CA LEU A 124 7.10 3.99 -14.59
C LEU A 124 6.91 3.23 -15.90
N ALA A 125 7.85 2.34 -16.27
CA ALA A 125 7.74 1.47 -17.43
C ALA A 125 6.51 0.55 -17.35
N SER A 126 6.20 0.03 -16.15
CA SER A 126 4.99 -0.78 -15.94
C SER A 126 3.70 0.04 -16.12
N PHE A 127 3.71 1.32 -15.79
CA PHE A 127 2.58 2.22 -16.08
C PHE A 127 2.45 2.52 -17.57
N ILE A 128 3.56 2.73 -18.30
CA ILE A 128 3.50 2.91 -19.76
C ILE A 128 2.87 1.69 -20.42
N LYS A 129 3.31 0.47 -20.04
CA LYS A 129 2.71 -0.78 -20.50
C LYS A 129 1.19 -0.79 -20.28
N TRP A 130 0.76 -0.43 -19.07
CA TRP A 130 -0.66 -0.39 -18.73
C TRP A 130 -1.43 0.66 -19.53
N PHE A 131 -0.90 1.88 -19.70
CA PHE A 131 -1.54 2.93 -20.50
C PHE A 131 -1.72 2.53 -21.98
N GLU A 132 -0.80 1.75 -22.55
CA GLU A 132 -0.94 1.26 -23.93
C GLU A 132 -1.91 0.07 -24.04
N GLN A 133 -1.97 -0.78 -23.03
CA GLN A 133 -2.88 -1.95 -23.04
C GLN A 133 -4.32 -1.59 -22.69
N GLU A 134 -4.53 -0.54 -21.89
CA GLU A 134 -5.84 -0.11 -21.39
C GLU A 134 -6.09 1.38 -21.69
N PRO A 135 -6.11 1.78 -22.96
CA PRO A 135 -6.17 3.20 -23.33
C PRO A 135 -7.48 3.89 -22.91
N THR A 136 -8.53 3.12 -22.64
CA THR A 136 -9.88 3.61 -22.26
C THR A 136 -10.10 3.67 -20.75
N ALA A 137 -9.31 2.97 -19.95
CA ALA A 137 -9.53 2.85 -18.51
C ALA A 137 -9.50 4.20 -17.75
N TYR A 138 -8.57 5.10 -18.16
CA TYR A 138 -8.47 6.47 -17.65
C TYR A 138 -7.95 7.41 -18.73
N PRO A 139 -8.63 7.57 -19.87
CA PRO A 139 -8.07 8.20 -21.06
C PRO A 139 -7.58 9.63 -20.81
N ASN A 140 -8.24 10.40 -19.94
CA ASN A 140 -7.94 11.82 -19.73
C ASN A 140 -7.50 12.20 -18.30
N LYS A 141 -7.54 11.27 -17.35
CA LYS A 141 -7.23 11.59 -15.94
C LYS A 141 -5.77 11.96 -15.74
N TYR A 142 -4.88 11.32 -16.49
CA TYR A 142 -3.43 11.49 -16.33
C TYR A 142 -2.77 12.36 -17.42
N GLY A 143 -3.50 12.76 -18.47
CA GLY A 143 -2.97 13.52 -19.61
C GLY A 143 -3.13 12.82 -20.94
N HIS A 144 -2.74 13.51 -22.04
CA HIS A 144 -2.97 13.04 -23.41
C HIS A 144 -1.80 12.20 -23.94
N ASN A 145 -0.58 12.47 -23.50
CA ASN A 145 0.62 11.74 -23.92
C ASN A 145 1.33 11.06 -22.74
N ILE A 146 2.30 10.21 -23.04
CA ILE A 146 3.02 9.41 -22.04
C ILE A 146 3.73 10.32 -21.02
N GLU A 147 4.37 11.39 -21.45
CA GLU A 147 5.09 12.29 -20.54
C GLU A 147 4.14 12.96 -19.56
N GLU A 148 3.03 13.51 -20.03
CA GLU A 148 2.00 14.12 -19.18
C GLU A 148 1.44 13.11 -18.15
N LYS A 149 1.16 11.87 -18.60
CA LYS A 149 0.67 10.80 -17.73
C LYS A 149 1.68 10.46 -16.63
N LEU A 150 2.95 10.32 -16.97
CA LEU A 150 4.00 10.04 -15.99
C LEU A 150 4.21 11.22 -15.03
N VAL A 151 4.17 12.46 -15.54
CA VAL A 151 4.23 13.66 -14.69
C VAL A 151 3.06 13.69 -13.70
N ALA A 152 1.85 13.37 -14.14
CA ALA A 152 0.68 13.33 -13.27
C ALA A 152 0.81 12.30 -12.13
N LEU A 153 1.38 11.11 -12.39
CA LEU A 153 1.67 10.12 -11.37
C LEU A 153 2.70 10.59 -10.33
N MET A 154 3.61 11.48 -10.75
CA MET A 154 4.70 12.02 -9.93
C MET A 154 4.40 13.39 -9.32
N LYS A 155 3.21 13.97 -9.53
CA LYS A 155 2.76 15.18 -8.80
C LYS A 155 2.57 14.86 -7.32
N ASP A 156 2.55 15.90 -6.49
CA ASP A 156 2.46 15.76 -5.02
C ASP A 156 1.28 14.92 -4.51
N ASP A 157 0.16 14.98 -5.21
CA ASP A 157 -1.05 14.20 -4.96
C ASP A 157 -1.14 12.92 -5.83
N GLY A 158 -0.15 12.68 -6.68
CA GLY A 158 -0.10 11.55 -7.59
C GLY A 158 0.12 10.21 -6.87
N ALA A 159 -0.37 9.16 -7.49
CA ALA A 159 -0.36 7.82 -6.88
C ALA A 159 1.04 7.30 -6.56
N ILE A 160 2.07 7.65 -7.38
CA ILE A 160 3.45 7.23 -7.13
C ILE A 160 4.08 8.15 -6.07
N ALA A 161 3.89 9.47 -6.19
CA ALA A 161 4.58 10.42 -5.33
C ALA A 161 4.20 10.29 -3.85
N LYS A 162 2.94 10.02 -3.54
CA LYS A 162 2.50 9.78 -2.15
C LYS A 162 3.22 8.59 -1.52
N GLU A 163 3.25 7.47 -2.22
CA GLU A 163 3.93 6.26 -1.74
C GLU A 163 5.45 6.45 -1.70
N LEU A 164 6.02 7.14 -2.67
CA LEU A 164 7.44 7.48 -2.68
C LEU A 164 7.84 8.32 -1.46
N LYS A 165 7.04 9.33 -1.12
CA LYS A 165 7.23 10.15 0.10
C LYS A 165 7.16 9.28 1.37
N ALA A 166 6.20 8.33 1.41
CA ALA A 166 6.08 7.41 2.53
C ALA A 166 7.33 6.50 2.64
N ILE A 167 7.80 5.93 1.53
CA ILE A 167 9.02 5.12 1.48
C ILE A 167 10.23 5.95 1.91
N GLN A 168 10.40 7.16 1.40
CA GLN A 168 11.53 8.03 1.77
C GLN A 168 11.51 8.39 3.26
N ASN A 169 10.35 8.70 3.82
CA ASN A 169 10.24 9.02 5.23
C ASN A 169 10.46 7.79 6.12
N SER A 170 10.13 6.58 5.66
CA SER A 170 10.35 5.33 6.42
C SER A 170 11.81 5.09 6.78
N PHE A 171 12.76 5.60 5.99
CA PHE A 171 14.19 5.49 6.28
C PHE A 171 14.62 6.20 7.58
N ASN A 172 13.81 7.12 8.09
CA ASN A 172 14.02 7.75 9.40
C ASN A 172 13.57 6.83 10.56
N TYR A 173 12.87 5.73 10.27
CA TYR A 173 12.22 4.84 11.24
C TYR A 173 12.49 3.37 10.91
N LYS A 174 13.75 3.04 10.58
CA LYS A 174 14.14 1.70 10.08
C LYS A 174 13.75 0.57 11.01
N ASP A 175 13.81 0.79 12.31
CA ASP A 175 13.48 -0.23 13.32
C ASP A 175 11.98 -0.62 13.31
N LEU A 176 11.14 0.23 12.74
CA LEU A 176 9.70 -0.01 12.55
C LEU A 176 9.39 -0.63 11.19
N CYS A 177 10.39 -0.85 10.32
CA CYS A 177 10.17 -1.18 8.91
C CYS A 177 10.92 -2.45 8.48
N CYS A 178 10.24 -3.30 7.71
CA CYS A 178 10.83 -4.40 6.95
C CYS A 178 10.83 -4.06 5.47
N TYR A 179 12.00 -3.92 4.87
CA TYR A 179 12.13 -3.58 3.45
C TYR A 179 12.16 -4.84 2.59
N VAL A 180 11.21 -4.94 1.68
CA VAL A 180 11.08 -6.03 0.71
C VAL A 180 11.32 -5.48 -0.69
N LYS A 181 12.45 -5.84 -1.29
CA LYS A 181 12.73 -5.48 -2.68
C LYS A 181 11.94 -6.36 -3.63
N TYR A 182 11.36 -5.76 -4.66
CA TYR A 182 10.61 -6.50 -5.68
C TYR A 182 11.45 -7.63 -6.32
N ASP A 183 12.72 -7.36 -6.58
CA ASP A 183 13.64 -8.33 -7.16
C ASP A 183 13.84 -9.55 -6.25
N ASP A 184 13.98 -9.33 -4.95
CA ASP A 184 14.10 -10.40 -3.96
C ASP A 184 12.77 -11.14 -3.80
N LEU A 185 11.64 -10.42 -3.81
CA LEU A 185 10.30 -11.01 -3.76
C LEU A 185 10.04 -11.98 -4.92
N VAL A 186 10.60 -11.73 -6.11
CA VAL A 186 10.39 -12.60 -7.29
C VAL A 186 11.48 -13.64 -7.48
N SER A 187 12.69 -13.48 -6.93
CA SER A 187 13.81 -14.42 -7.09
C SER A 187 14.05 -15.31 -5.87
N ASN A 188 13.73 -14.85 -4.68
CA ASN A 188 13.92 -15.52 -3.39
C ASN A 188 12.64 -15.44 -2.54
N THR A 189 11.50 -15.73 -3.15
CA THR A 189 10.14 -15.48 -2.59
C THR A 189 9.99 -16.07 -1.19
N GLU A 190 10.32 -17.35 -1.01
CA GLU A 190 10.13 -18.05 0.27
C GLU A 190 10.93 -17.39 1.41
N GLN A 191 12.20 -17.09 1.17
CA GLN A 191 13.04 -16.44 2.17
C GLN A 191 12.50 -15.05 2.51
N CYS A 192 12.10 -14.30 1.50
CA CYS A 192 11.55 -12.95 1.66
C CYS A 192 10.27 -12.96 2.53
N ILE A 193 9.36 -13.89 2.27
CA ILE A 193 8.13 -14.07 3.05
C ILE A 193 8.43 -14.52 4.49
N ASN A 194 9.37 -15.45 4.67
CA ASN A 194 9.78 -15.90 6.00
C ASN A 194 10.39 -14.75 6.84
N ASP A 195 11.17 -13.87 6.22
CA ASP A 195 11.74 -12.71 6.91
C ASP A 195 10.66 -11.69 7.31
N VAL A 196 9.60 -11.54 6.50
CA VAL A 196 8.42 -10.75 6.87
C VAL A 196 7.72 -11.34 8.10
N TYR A 197 7.46 -12.66 8.15
CA TYR A 197 6.86 -13.31 9.32
C TYR A 197 7.69 -13.10 10.59
N LYS A 198 9.02 -13.25 10.49
CA LYS A 198 9.94 -13.00 11.61
C LYS A 198 9.86 -11.55 12.08
N PHE A 199 9.89 -10.58 11.14
CA PHE A 199 9.77 -9.16 11.47
C PHE A 199 8.44 -8.83 12.16
N LEU A 200 7.34 -9.37 11.66
CA LEU A 200 6.02 -9.19 12.26
C LEU A 200 5.88 -9.91 13.61
N ASN A 201 6.78 -10.86 13.91
CA ASN A 201 6.75 -11.72 15.10
C ASN A 201 5.43 -12.48 15.22
N ILE A 202 5.02 -13.11 14.11
CA ILE A 202 3.82 -13.96 14.02
C ILE A 202 4.21 -15.35 13.52
N PRO A 203 3.39 -16.39 13.80
CA PRO A 203 3.66 -17.74 13.32
C PRO A 203 3.78 -17.79 11.78
N SER A 204 4.81 -18.48 11.29
CA SER A 204 4.98 -18.70 9.86
C SER A 204 3.87 -19.61 9.31
N PHE A 205 3.61 -19.49 8.01
CA PHE A 205 2.66 -20.29 7.27
C PHE A 205 3.35 -20.89 6.04
N GLN A 206 2.97 -22.09 5.64
CA GLN A 206 3.53 -22.74 4.44
C GLN A 206 2.76 -22.27 3.20
N HIS A 207 3.40 -21.44 2.40
CA HIS A 207 2.82 -20.86 1.19
C HIS A 207 3.10 -21.70 -0.05
N LYS A 208 2.22 -21.60 -1.05
CA LYS A 208 2.47 -21.98 -2.43
C LYS A 208 3.00 -20.77 -3.19
N PHE A 209 3.99 -20.99 -4.07
CA PHE A 209 4.61 -19.93 -4.87
C PHE A 209 4.36 -20.09 -6.38
N PHE A 210 3.40 -20.91 -6.74
CA PHE A 210 2.93 -21.13 -8.10
C PHE A 210 1.41 -21.19 -8.10
N ASP A 211 0.81 -20.86 -9.21
CA ASP A 211 -0.65 -20.89 -9.43
C ASP A 211 -1.42 -20.14 -8.32
N LEU A 212 -1.01 -18.86 -8.15
CA LEU A 212 -1.55 -18.01 -7.09
C LEU A 212 -2.97 -17.56 -7.42
N ASP A 213 -3.83 -17.59 -6.41
CA ASP A 213 -5.20 -17.11 -6.51
C ASP A 213 -5.26 -15.59 -6.68
N GLN A 214 -6.28 -15.13 -7.41
CA GLN A 214 -6.62 -13.71 -7.45
C GLN A 214 -7.07 -13.24 -6.08
N ILE A 215 -6.80 -11.95 -5.77
CA ILE A 215 -7.17 -11.40 -4.47
C ILE A 215 -8.69 -11.40 -4.30
N ASN A 216 -9.14 -12.12 -3.27
CA ASN A 216 -10.49 -12.11 -2.76
C ASN A 216 -10.43 -12.03 -1.23
N ILE A 217 -10.82 -10.88 -0.68
CA ILE A 217 -10.78 -10.61 0.75
C ILE A 217 -12.22 -10.58 1.26
N ASN A 218 -12.59 -11.56 2.07
CA ASN A 218 -13.93 -11.65 2.66
C ASN A 218 -15.06 -11.57 1.61
N GLY A 219 -14.86 -12.17 0.44
CA GLY A 219 -15.80 -12.16 -0.68
C GLY A 219 -15.69 -10.93 -1.60
N LEU A 220 -14.76 -10.01 -1.32
CA LEU A 220 -14.55 -8.80 -2.11
C LEU A 220 -13.24 -8.88 -2.92
N GLY A 221 -13.34 -8.70 -4.23
CA GLY A 221 -12.22 -8.56 -5.15
C GLY A 221 -12.02 -7.13 -5.61
N TYR A 222 -10.98 -6.89 -6.40
CA TYR A 222 -10.77 -5.60 -7.05
C TYR A 222 -11.89 -5.29 -8.05
N ASN A 223 -12.37 -4.05 -8.07
CA ASN A 223 -13.25 -3.57 -9.12
C ASN A 223 -12.40 -3.01 -10.29
N ASP A 224 -11.86 -3.91 -11.10
CA ASP A 224 -11.06 -3.54 -12.27
C ASP A 224 -11.85 -2.84 -13.37
N GLY A 225 -13.18 -2.78 -13.27
CA GLY A 225 -14.01 -1.92 -14.13
C GLY A 225 -13.69 -0.43 -13.96
N ILE A 226 -13.19 -0.02 -12.79
CA ILE A 226 -12.81 1.37 -12.51
C ILE A 226 -11.36 1.64 -12.95
N THR A 227 -10.45 0.68 -12.76
CA THR A 227 -9.01 0.86 -12.95
C THR A 227 -8.49 0.32 -14.28
N GLY A 228 -9.30 -0.39 -15.03
CA GLY A 228 -8.93 -1.11 -16.25
C GLY A 228 -8.69 -2.58 -16.02
N LYS A 229 -9.08 -3.39 -17.00
CA LYS A 229 -8.89 -4.84 -16.98
C LYS A 229 -7.42 -5.17 -16.80
N ASN A 230 -7.12 -6.23 -16.07
CA ASN A 230 -5.76 -6.77 -15.86
C ASN A 230 -4.80 -5.91 -15.01
N MET A 231 -5.24 -4.83 -14.37
CA MET A 231 -4.34 -4.06 -13.50
C MET A 231 -3.87 -4.87 -12.29
N HIS A 232 -4.76 -5.69 -11.73
CA HIS A 232 -4.51 -6.50 -10.53
C HIS A 232 -4.42 -8.01 -10.82
N THR A 233 -4.37 -8.41 -12.09
CA THR A 233 -4.25 -9.82 -12.48
C THR A 233 -2.91 -10.40 -12.01
N ILE A 234 -2.98 -11.52 -11.29
CA ILE A 234 -1.83 -12.28 -10.82
C ILE A 234 -1.45 -13.31 -11.88
N ARG A 235 -0.17 -13.46 -12.13
CA ARG A 235 0.38 -14.44 -13.08
C ARG A 235 0.52 -15.80 -12.42
N HIS A 236 0.46 -16.87 -13.22
CA HIS A 236 0.67 -18.24 -12.74
C HIS A 236 2.06 -18.48 -12.17
N GLU A 237 3.09 -17.82 -12.72
CA GLU A 237 4.47 -17.97 -12.29
C GLU A 237 5.03 -16.67 -11.70
N ILE A 238 5.77 -16.81 -10.60
CA ILE A 238 6.56 -15.72 -10.02
C ILE A 238 7.90 -15.71 -10.73
N LYS A 239 8.11 -14.73 -11.61
CA LYS A 239 9.40 -14.55 -12.30
C LYS A 239 9.66 -13.08 -12.62
N LYS A 240 10.93 -12.72 -12.59
CA LYS A 240 11.39 -11.42 -13.09
C LYS A 240 11.34 -11.46 -14.61
N GLU A 241 10.67 -10.47 -15.20
CA GLU A 241 10.65 -10.27 -16.65
C GLU A 241 11.32 -8.93 -16.97
N TYR A 242 12.09 -8.93 -18.06
CA TYR A 242 12.56 -7.68 -18.62
C TYR A 242 11.35 -6.84 -19.11
N ASN A 243 11.33 -5.57 -18.77
CA ASN A 243 10.27 -4.68 -19.19
C ASN A 243 10.79 -3.75 -20.32
N PRO A 244 10.51 -4.04 -21.60
CA PRO A 244 11.01 -3.23 -22.72
C PRO A 244 10.47 -1.79 -22.72
N TYR A 245 9.42 -1.53 -21.95
CA TYR A 245 8.85 -0.17 -21.83
C TYR A 245 9.76 0.81 -21.08
N ILE A 246 10.86 0.36 -20.47
CA ILE A 246 11.91 1.25 -19.92
C ILE A 246 12.49 2.15 -21.02
N GLU A 247 12.62 1.64 -22.23
CA GLU A 247 13.13 2.41 -23.38
C GLU A 247 12.15 3.51 -23.81
N LYS A 248 10.85 3.34 -23.56
CA LYS A 248 9.81 4.32 -23.88
C LYS A 248 9.69 5.47 -22.86
N ILE A 249 10.40 5.41 -21.74
CA ILE A 249 10.39 6.51 -20.76
C ILE A 249 11.07 7.73 -21.40
N PRO A 250 10.38 8.90 -21.46
CA PRO A 250 10.97 10.12 -22.01
C PRO A 250 12.27 10.51 -21.29
N GLN A 251 13.26 10.98 -22.04
CA GLN A 251 14.57 11.31 -21.47
C GLN A 251 14.45 12.33 -20.33
N ARG A 252 13.59 13.35 -20.47
CA ARG A 252 13.32 14.34 -19.43
C ARG A 252 12.85 13.72 -18.10
N ILE A 253 12.08 12.64 -18.17
CA ILE A 253 11.64 11.89 -16.98
C ILE A 253 12.80 11.11 -16.36
N LYS A 254 13.64 10.47 -17.21
CA LYS A 254 14.85 9.77 -16.75
C LYS A 254 15.82 10.73 -16.05
N ASP A 255 16.06 11.92 -16.66
CA ASP A 255 16.95 12.94 -16.09
C ASP A 255 16.43 13.46 -14.74
N LYS A 256 15.11 13.64 -14.63
CA LYS A 256 14.49 14.19 -13.42
C LYS A 256 14.41 13.19 -12.27
N TYR A 257 14.13 11.93 -12.55
CA TYR A 257 13.78 10.95 -11.52
C TYR A 257 14.71 9.72 -11.47
N GLY A 258 15.60 9.53 -12.45
CA GLY A 258 16.46 8.35 -12.55
C GLY A 258 17.51 8.21 -11.44
N HIS A 259 17.75 9.29 -10.69
CA HIS A 259 18.64 9.29 -9.53
C HIS A 259 18.00 8.68 -8.28
N ILE A 260 16.67 8.47 -8.25
CA ILE A 260 15.96 7.88 -7.11
C ILE A 260 16.17 6.36 -7.13
N LYS A 261 16.91 5.86 -6.15
CA LYS A 261 17.24 4.44 -5.96
C LYS A 261 16.91 4.00 -4.53
N PHE A 262 16.66 2.68 -4.36
CA PHE A 262 16.31 2.06 -3.08
C PHE A 262 17.23 0.87 -2.76
#